data_fd3a55bb7841c794c5516c317679afd3
#
_entry.id   fd3a55bb7841c794c5516c317679afd3
#
_cell.length_a   1.000
_cell.length_b   1.000
_cell.length_c   1.000
_cell.angle_alpha   90.00
_cell.angle_beta   90.00
_cell.angle_gamma   90.00
#
_symmetry.space_group_name_H-M   'P 1'
#
loop_
_entity.id
_entity.type
_entity.pdbx_description
1 polymer ?
#
loop_
_entity_poly.entity_id
_entity_poly.type
_entity_poly.pdbx_seq_one_letter_code
_entity_poly.pdbx_strand_id
1 'polypeptide(L)'
;MAYIEPSLIQQILGGKPLPFIEGGLSSDPRLQAAIEPLLQDMDSGIDPMEETDALYDLAHALVAVAGQRRIRRHPDFIAVERARAFIHEAMEQTITLDVLAEASGLDRWQLCRDFRALYGTSPYRYLSMRRLDCARRLMLSGQSIADAALMAGFFDQSHMARQFTSAYGVPPARWLKRIKQPR
;
A
#
# COMPACT_ATOMS: atom_id res chain seq x y z
N MET A 1 -20.69 2.75 8.39
CA MET A 1 -21.00 2.24 7.02
C MET A 1 -20.12 3.00 6.07
N ALA A 2 -19.29 2.32 5.28
CA ALA A 2 -18.47 2.95 4.25
C ALA A 2 -19.19 2.86 2.90
N TYR A 3 -19.24 3.95 2.14
CA TYR A 3 -19.76 4.00 0.77
C TYR A 3 -18.60 4.26 -0.19
N ILE A 4 -18.46 3.42 -1.19
CA ILE A 4 -17.46 3.57 -2.24
C ILE A 4 -18.19 3.91 -3.54
N GLU A 5 -17.78 5.01 -4.18
CA GLU A 5 -18.37 5.45 -5.44
C GLU A 5 -18.16 4.40 -6.54
N PRO A 6 -19.24 3.88 -7.16
CA PRO A 6 -19.11 2.83 -8.18
C PRO A 6 -18.23 3.21 -9.37
N SER A 7 -18.24 4.49 -9.75
CA SER A 7 -17.39 5.04 -10.81
C SER A 7 -15.90 4.86 -10.54
N LEU A 8 -15.48 4.93 -9.27
CA LEU A 8 -14.09 4.72 -8.87
C LEU A 8 -13.67 3.26 -9.11
N ILE A 9 -14.52 2.30 -8.73
CA ILE A 9 -14.26 0.87 -9.01
C ILE A 9 -14.19 0.61 -10.52
N GLN A 10 -15.06 1.24 -11.32
CA GLN A 10 -14.99 1.12 -12.77
C GLN A 10 -13.69 1.68 -13.36
N GLN A 11 -13.20 2.82 -12.87
CA GLN A 11 -11.90 3.38 -13.28
C GLN A 11 -10.75 2.41 -12.97
N ILE A 12 -10.71 1.86 -11.75
CA ILE A 12 -9.71 0.86 -11.34
C ILE A 12 -9.72 -0.35 -12.28
N LEU A 13 -10.91 -0.77 -12.69
CA LEU A 13 -11.11 -1.92 -13.58
C LEU A 13 -10.93 -1.58 -15.08
N GLY A 14 -10.52 -0.34 -15.41
CA GLY A 14 -10.30 0.09 -16.80
C GLY A 14 -11.60 0.21 -17.60
N GLY A 15 -12.66 0.75 -16.99
CA GLY A 15 -13.97 0.98 -17.62
C GLY A 15 -14.84 -0.26 -17.80
N LYS A 16 -14.44 -1.41 -17.22
CA LYS A 16 -15.24 -2.65 -17.26
C LYS A 16 -16.50 -2.53 -16.41
N PRO A 17 -17.56 -3.31 -16.72
CA PRO A 17 -18.74 -3.40 -15.88
C PRO A 17 -18.37 -3.77 -14.43
N LEU A 18 -19.11 -3.23 -13.47
CA LEU A 18 -18.95 -3.58 -12.07
C LEU A 18 -19.16 -5.08 -11.86
N PRO A 19 -18.30 -5.74 -11.06
CA PRO A 19 -18.50 -7.12 -10.68
C PRO A 19 -19.81 -7.27 -9.88
N PHE A 20 -20.60 -8.26 -10.23
CA PHE A 20 -21.86 -8.54 -9.54
C PHE A 20 -21.68 -9.73 -8.59
N ILE A 21 -22.00 -9.50 -7.32
CA ILE A 21 -22.06 -10.56 -6.30
C ILE A 21 -23.52 -10.92 -6.09
N GLU A 22 -23.86 -12.18 -6.35
CA GLU A 22 -25.22 -12.69 -6.17
C GLU A 22 -25.66 -12.51 -4.72
N GLY A 23 -26.87 -11.98 -4.51
CA GLY A 23 -27.42 -11.70 -3.19
C GLY A 23 -26.83 -10.45 -2.48
N GLY A 24 -25.82 -9.78 -3.06
CA GLY A 24 -25.22 -8.56 -2.51
C GLY A 24 -24.44 -8.73 -1.21
N LEU A 25 -24.29 -9.96 -0.70
CA LEU A 25 -23.54 -10.29 0.51
C LEU A 25 -22.45 -11.31 0.20
N SER A 26 -21.28 -11.16 0.81
CA SER A 26 -20.19 -12.10 0.68
C SER A 26 -19.43 -12.25 2.00
N SER A 27 -19.08 -13.49 2.34
CA SER A 27 -18.17 -13.83 3.43
C SER A 27 -16.80 -14.32 2.92
N ASP A 28 -16.47 -14.02 1.66
CA ASP A 28 -15.21 -14.45 1.06
C ASP A 28 -14.03 -13.78 1.77
N PRO A 29 -13.05 -14.54 2.28
CA PRO A 29 -11.90 -14.00 3.02
C PRO A 29 -11.09 -12.97 2.22
N ARG A 30 -11.09 -13.07 0.89
CA ARG A 30 -10.38 -12.10 0.02
C ARG A 30 -11.02 -10.72 0.07
N LEU A 31 -12.36 -10.65 0.11
CA LEU A 31 -13.08 -9.38 0.27
C LEU A 31 -12.89 -8.82 1.67
N GLN A 32 -12.92 -9.66 2.70
CA GLN A 32 -12.67 -9.23 4.08
C GLN A 32 -11.28 -8.62 4.21
N ALA A 33 -10.24 -9.30 3.73
CA ALA A 33 -8.86 -8.81 3.76
C ALA A 33 -8.64 -7.52 2.96
N ALA A 34 -9.37 -7.34 1.85
CA ALA A 34 -9.26 -6.15 1.01
C ALA A 34 -9.98 -4.93 1.60
N ILE A 35 -11.04 -5.14 2.39
CA ILE A 35 -11.80 -4.04 2.99
C ILE A 35 -11.26 -3.60 4.36
N GLU A 36 -10.54 -4.49 5.05
CA GLU A 36 -10.01 -4.24 6.39
C GLU A 36 -9.20 -2.95 6.50
N PRO A 37 -8.23 -2.64 5.60
CA PRO A 37 -7.47 -1.39 5.66
C PRO A 37 -8.33 -0.14 5.55
N LEU A 38 -9.44 -0.20 4.79
CA LEU A 38 -10.38 0.92 4.62
C LEU A 38 -11.23 1.20 5.87
N LEU A 39 -11.33 0.24 6.79
CA LEU A 39 -12.15 0.33 7.99
C LEU A 39 -11.35 0.58 9.27
N GLN A 40 -10.04 0.30 9.27
CA GLN A 40 -9.21 0.34 10.49
C GLN A 40 -8.95 1.75 11.03
N ASP A 41 -9.00 2.79 10.20
CA ASP A 41 -8.61 4.15 10.59
C ASP A 41 -9.70 5.21 10.27
N MET A 42 -10.97 4.86 10.46
CA MET A 42 -12.10 5.77 10.19
C MET A 42 -12.05 7.10 10.99
N ASP A 43 -11.36 7.10 12.14
CA ASP A 43 -11.26 8.27 13.01
C ASP A 43 -10.03 9.14 12.76
N SER A 44 -8.93 8.57 12.23
CA SER A 44 -7.65 9.27 12.06
C SER A 44 -7.29 9.60 10.61
N GLY A 45 -8.10 9.17 9.66
CA GLY A 45 -7.82 9.26 8.22
C GLY A 45 -6.77 8.24 7.76
N ILE A 46 -6.99 7.66 6.60
CA ILE A 46 -6.05 6.76 5.93
C ILE A 46 -5.10 7.57 5.05
N ASP A 47 -3.85 7.13 4.92
CA ASP A 47 -2.92 7.70 3.95
C ASP A 47 -3.50 7.59 2.53
N PRO A 48 -3.51 8.67 1.71
CA PRO A 48 -4.14 8.65 0.38
C PRO A 48 -3.59 7.57 -0.55
N MET A 49 -2.32 7.20 -0.40
CA MET A 49 -1.72 6.13 -1.19
C MET A 49 -2.13 4.76 -0.67
N GLU A 50 -2.27 4.60 0.63
CA GLU A 50 -2.80 3.38 1.28
C GLU A 50 -4.26 3.16 0.91
N GLU A 51 -5.08 4.22 0.93
CA GLU A 51 -6.48 4.17 0.47
C GLU A 51 -6.59 3.70 -0.97
N THR A 52 -5.77 4.29 -1.86
CA THR A 52 -5.75 3.90 -3.28
C THR A 52 -5.35 2.44 -3.47
N ASP A 53 -4.39 1.97 -2.68
CA ASP A 53 -3.94 0.59 -2.71
C ASP A 53 -5.03 -0.38 -2.24
N ALA A 54 -5.70 -0.06 -1.14
CA ALA A 54 -6.80 -0.85 -0.60
C ALA A 54 -8.01 -0.88 -1.56
N LEU A 55 -8.35 0.25 -2.20
CA LEU A 55 -9.39 0.31 -3.22
C LEU A 55 -9.05 -0.55 -4.45
N TYR A 56 -7.78 -0.56 -4.86
CA TYR A 56 -7.33 -1.43 -5.93
C TYR A 56 -7.48 -2.92 -5.56
N ASP A 57 -7.04 -3.30 -4.36
CA ASP A 57 -7.18 -4.68 -3.87
C ASP A 57 -8.65 -5.10 -3.76
N LEU A 58 -9.52 -4.20 -3.27
CA LEU A 58 -10.96 -4.45 -3.19
C LEU A 58 -11.59 -4.66 -4.58
N ALA A 59 -11.30 -3.78 -5.55
CA ALA A 59 -11.83 -3.91 -6.91
C ALA A 59 -11.43 -5.25 -7.55
N HIS A 60 -10.20 -5.69 -7.32
CA HIS A 60 -9.72 -6.96 -7.83
C HIS A 60 -10.26 -8.18 -7.06
N ALA A 61 -10.47 -8.06 -5.75
CA ALA A 61 -11.14 -9.10 -4.97
C ALA A 61 -12.59 -9.29 -5.43
N LEU A 62 -13.32 -8.19 -5.70
CA LEU A 62 -14.66 -8.23 -6.27
C LEU A 62 -14.70 -8.99 -7.61
N VAL A 63 -13.77 -8.70 -8.54
CA VAL A 63 -13.67 -9.43 -9.82
C VAL A 63 -13.36 -10.90 -9.61
N ALA A 64 -12.49 -11.24 -8.67
CA ALA A 64 -12.12 -12.63 -8.38
C ALA A 64 -13.28 -13.43 -7.79
N VAL A 65 -14.09 -12.82 -6.91
CA VAL A 65 -15.26 -13.44 -6.29
C VAL A 65 -16.42 -13.57 -7.27
N ALA A 66 -16.61 -12.57 -8.14
CA ALA A 66 -17.61 -12.61 -9.21
C ALA A 66 -17.24 -13.58 -10.36
N GLY A 67 -16.08 -14.25 -10.31
CA GLY A 67 -15.67 -15.25 -11.31
C GLY A 67 -15.26 -14.68 -12.67
N GLN A 68 -15.05 -13.38 -12.80
CA GLN A 68 -14.62 -12.76 -14.06
C GLN A 68 -13.15 -13.05 -14.37
N ARG A 69 -12.87 -13.55 -15.59
CA ARG A 69 -11.50 -13.84 -16.05
C ARG A 69 -10.69 -12.56 -16.26
N ARG A 70 -9.50 -12.48 -15.62
CA ARG A 70 -8.51 -11.42 -15.89
C ARG A 70 -7.93 -11.58 -17.30
N ILE A 71 -7.93 -10.51 -18.09
CA ILE A 71 -7.13 -10.46 -19.33
C ILE A 71 -5.67 -10.26 -18.90
N ARG A 72 -4.81 -11.24 -19.21
CA ARG A 72 -3.35 -11.12 -18.98
C ARG A 72 -2.77 -10.12 -20.00
N ARG A 73 -2.23 -9.01 -19.53
CA ARG A 73 -1.45 -8.04 -20.28
C ARG A 73 -0.01 -8.09 -19.76
N HIS A 74 0.97 -7.96 -20.64
CA HIS A 74 2.37 -7.86 -20.21
C HIS A 74 2.59 -6.54 -19.46
N PRO A 75 3.23 -6.57 -18.27
CA PRO A 75 3.56 -5.37 -17.54
C PRO A 75 4.65 -4.57 -18.26
N ASP A 76 4.60 -3.24 -18.16
CA ASP A 76 5.65 -2.35 -18.67
C ASP A 76 6.80 -2.28 -17.67
N PHE A 77 7.83 -3.12 -17.90
CA PHE A 77 9.01 -3.20 -17.05
C PHE A 77 9.75 -1.86 -16.92
N ILE A 78 9.97 -1.15 -18.05
CA ILE A 78 10.74 0.10 -18.05
C ILE A 78 10.03 1.19 -17.26
N ALA A 79 8.72 1.33 -17.46
CA ALA A 79 7.91 2.30 -16.74
C ALA A 79 7.87 2.02 -15.23
N VAL A 80 7.69 0.75 -14.85
CA VAL A 80 7.68 0.36 -13.43
C VAL A 80 9.06 0.55 -12.77
N GLU A 81 10.16 0.29 -13.50
CA GLU A 81 11.51 0.58 -12.99
C GLU A 81 11.75 2.08 -12.75
N ARG A 82 11.19 2.96 -13.58
CA ARG A 82 11.23 4.42 -13.34
C ARG A 82 10.53 4.78 -12.03
N ALA A 83 9.33 4.23 -11.79
CA ALA A 83 8.62 4.45 -10.52
C ALA A 83 9.42 3.92 -9.32
N ARG A 84 10.03 2.75 -9.45
CA ARG A 84 10.87 2.17 -8.40
C ARG A 84 12.12 3.01 -8.10
N ALA A 85 12.80 3.48 -9.14
CA ALA A 85 13.94 4.37 -9.00
C ALA A 85 13.54 5.68 -8.28
N PHE A 86 12.41 6.27 -8.68
CA PHE A 86 11.88 7.46 -8.02
C PHE A 86 11.58 7.22 -6.53
N ILE A 87 11.00 6.07 -6.18
CA ILE A 87 10.79 5.71 -4.76
C ILE A 87 12.13 5.70 -4.00
N HIS A 88 13.19 5.15 -4.57
CA HIS A 88 14.50 5.10 -3.91
C HIS A 88 15.13 6.48 -3.72
N GLU A 89 14.95 7.37 -4.68
CA GLU A 89 15.53 8.73 -4.66
C GLU A 89 14.77 9.68 -3.74
N ALA A 90 13.45 9.53 -3.64
CA ALA A 90 12.57 10.48 -2.97
C ALA A 90 11.83 9.90 -1.74
N MET A 91 12.23 8.74 -1.20
CA MET A 91 11.46 8.03 -0.17
C MET A 91 11.23 8.84 1.12
N GLU A 92 12.08 9.83 1.41
CA GLU A 92 11.95 10.70 2.58
C GLU A 92 10.91 11.81 2.36
N GLN A 93 10.51 12.05 1.12
CA GLN A 93 9.53 13.06 0.74
C GLN A 93 8.12 12.48 0.70
N THR A 94 7.11 13.34 0.66
CA THR A 94 5.73 12.91 0.42
C THR A 94 5.60 12.41 -1.02
N ILE A 95 5.43 11.12 -1.20
CA ILE A 95 5.19 10.48 -2.49
C ILE A 95 3.72 10.09 -2.58
N THR A 96 3.03 10.61 -3.59
CA THR A 96 1.67 10.19 -3.96
C THR A 96 1.70 9.24 -5.13
N LEU A 97 0.60 8.52 -5.35
CA LEU A 97 0.49 7.65 -6.52
C LEU A 97 0.50 8.44 -7.83
N ASP A 98 -0.03 9.67 -7.84
CA ASP A 98 -0.02 10.53 -9.04
C ASP A 98 1.40 10.94 -9.41
N VAL A 99 2.26 11.26 -8.43
CA VAL A 99 3.68 11.54 -8.65
C VAL A 99 4.41 10.32 -9.22
N LEU A 100 4.11 9.12 -8.72
CA LEU A 100 4.70 7.89 -9.28
C LEU A 100 4.17 7.58 -10.68
N ALA A 101 2.91 7.85 -10.95
CA ALA A 101 2.30 7.71 -12.27
C ALA A 101 2.98 8.63 -13.29
N GLU A 102 3.19 9.90 -12.93
CA GLU A 102 3.92 10.87 -13.76
C GLU A 102 5.37 10.41 -14.01
N ALA A 103 6.10 10.03 -12.98
CA ALA A 103 7.48 9.55 -13.10
C ALA A 103 7.62 8.31 -13.98
N SER A 104 6.62 7.43 -13.96
CA SER A 104 6.60 6.21 -14.78
C SER A 104 6.11 6.43 -16.21
N GLY A 105 5.27 7.44 -16.44
CA GLY A 105 4.55 7.65 -17.69
C GLY A 105 3.33 6.73 -17.87
N LEU A 106 2.87 6.07 -16.78
CA LEU A 106 1.68 5.24 -16.76
C LEU A 106 0.55 5.95 -16.02
N ASP A 107 -0.70 5.58 -16.31
CA ASP A 107 -1.78 5.93 -15.40
C ASP A 107 -1.63 5.17 -14.06
N ARG A 108 -2.17 5.73 -12.98
CA ARG A 108 -2.01 5.19 -11.61
C ARG A 108 -2.48 3.74 -11.45
N TRP A 109 -3.54 3.35 -12.17
CA TRP A 109 -4.09 1.99 -12.07
C TRP A 109 -3.26 0.98 -12.86
N GLN A 110 -2.73 1.40 -14.01
CA GLN A 110 -1.78 0.60 -14.77
C GLN A 110 -0.49 0.41 -13.99
N LEU A 111 0.05 1.48 -13.39
CA LEU A 111 1.23 1.40 -12.53
C LEU A 111 1.02 0.42 -11.38
N CYS A 112 -0.08 0.53 -10.63
CA CYS A 112 -0.40 -0.38 -9.52
C CYS A 112 -0.45 -1.83 -9.97
N ARG A 113 -1.10 -2.10 -11.10
CA ARG A 113 -1.22 -3.45 -11.66
C ARG A 113 0.13 -4.00 -12.10
N ASP A 114 0.89 -3.22 -12.87
CA ASP A 114 2.15 -3.67 -13.46
C ASP A 114 3.23 -3.80 -12.38
N PHE A 115 3.24 -2.92 -11.38
CA PHE A 115 4.13 -2.99 -10.22
C PHE A 115 3.88 -4.28 -9.41
N ARG A 116 2.61 -4.64 -9.15
CA ARG A 116 2.26 -5.91 -8.47
C ARG A 116 2.65 -7.13 -9.32
N ALA A 117 2.50 -7.06 -10.63
CA ALA A 117 2.86 -8.15 -11.52
C ALA A 117 4.38 -8.41 -11.52
N LEU A 118 5.20 -7.37 -11.40
CA LEU A 118 6.66 -7.46 -11.44
C LEU A 118 7.28 -7.69 -10.05
N TYR A 119 6.78 -7.02 -9.02
CA TYR A 119 7.38 -7.05 -7.66
C TYR A 119 6.56 -7.83 -6.63
N GLY A 120 5.39 -8.35 -6.99
CA GLY A 120 4.53 -9.09 -6.07
C GLY A 120 3.90 -8.25 -4.97
N THR A 121 4.08 -6.91 -5.01
CA THR A 121 3.58 -5.97 -4.02
C THR A 121 3.17 -4.65 -4.66
N SER A 122 2.37 -3.84 -3.96
CA SER A 122 1.98 -2.52 -4.45
C SER A 122 3.11 -1.48 -4.32
N PRO A 123 3.04 -0.37 -5.09
CA PRO A 123 3.96 0.76 -4.90
C PRO A 123 3.97 1.28 -3.46
N TYR A 124 2.80 1.41 -2.83
CA TYR A 124 2.67 1.86 -1.45
C TYR A 124 3.37 0.92 -0.46
N ARG A 125 3.07 -0.37 -0.51
CA ARG A 125 3.72 -1.37 0.38
C ARG A 125 5.23 -1.44 0.16
N TYR A 126 5.68 -1.31 -1.09
CA TYR A 126 7.10 -1.25 -1.41
C TYR A 126 7.76 -0.02 -0.76
N LEU A 127 7.17 1.19 -0.93
CA LEU A 127 7.64 2.42 -0.29
C LEU A 127 7.66 2.27 1.24
N SER A 128 6.56 1.79 1.83
CA SER A 128 6.45 1.60 3.28
C SER A 128 7.54 0.67 3.82
N MET A 129 7.84 -0.43 3.14
CA MET A 129 8.92 -1.34 3.54
C MET A 129 10.30 -0.68 3.44
N ARG A 130 10.57 0.14 2.41
CA ARG A 130 11.83 0.90 2.30
C ARG A 130 11.98 1.92 3.44
N ARG A 131 10.90 2.63 3.77
CA ARG A 131 10.85 3.55 4.91
C ARG A 131 11.07 2.84 6.24
N LEU A 132 10.43 1.68 6.44
CA LEU A 132 10.64 0.87 7.65
C LEU A 132 12.07 0.38 7.79
N ASP A 133 12.73 -0.02 6.70
CA ASP A 133 14.14 -0.40 6.71
C ASP A 133 15.05 0.79 7.05
N CYS A 134 14.72 2.00 6.58
CA CYS A 134 15.40 3.24 6.95
C CYS A 134 15.20 3.54 8.44
N ALA A 135 13.95 3.55 8.93
CA ALA A 135 13.64 3.78 10.34
C ALA A 135 14.36 2.81 11.27
N ARG A 136 14.43 1.51 10.91
CA ARG A 136 15.19 0.51 11.66
C ARG A 136 16.66 0.88 11.79
N ARG A 137 17.31 1.27 10.70
CA ARG A 137 18.72 1.70 10.72
C ARG A 137 18.93 2.91 11.61
N LEU A 138 18.06 3.92 11.50
CA LEU A 138 18.09 5.13 12.30
C LEU A 138 17.90 4.84 13.80
N MET A 139 16.95 3.98 14.17
CA MET A 139 16.77 3.55 15.56
C MET A 139 17.97 2.78 16.10
N LEU A 140 18.62 1.96 15.29
CA LEU A 140 19.84 1.23 15.69
C LEU A 140 21.04 2.17 15.84
N SER A 141 21.13 3.25 15.05
CA SER A 141 22.16 4.30 15.22
C SER A 141 21.91 5.24 16.39
N GLY A 142 20.80 5.06 17.14
CA GLY A 142 20.52 5.82 18.36
C GLY A 142 19.49 6.93 18.21
N GLN A 143 18.91 7.12 17.05
CA GLN A 143 17.82 8.09 16.87
C GLN A 143 16.59 7.67 17.70
N SER A 144 15.82 8.67 18.16
CA SER A 144 14.53 8.41 18.80
C SER A 144 13.56 7.76 17.82
N ILE A 145 12.53 7.07 18.32
CA ILE A 145 11.52 6.46 17.46
C ILE A 145 10.77 7.54 16.65
N ALA A 146 10.54 8.71 17.27
CA ALA A 146 9.86 9.83 16.61
C ALA A 146 10.73 10.42 15.50
N ASP A 147 12.01 10.72 15.77
CA ASP A 147 12.92 11.25 14.77
C ASP A 147 13.16 10.26 13.63
N ALA A 148 13.35 8.96 13.97
CA ALA A 148 13.50 7.91 12.98
C ALA A 148 12.28 7.79 12.05
N ALA A 149 11.06 8.00 12.56
CA ALA A 149 9.86 8.02 11.76
C ALA A 149 9.85 9.18 10.76
N LEU A 150 10.10 10.40 11.24
CA LEU A 150 10.11 11.60 10.40
C LEU A 150 11.24 11.55 9.36
N MET A 151 12.45 11.18 9.77
CA MET A 151 13.61 11.07 8.88
C MET A 151 13.44 9.96 7.82
N ALA A 152 12.66 8.92 8.12
CA ALA A 152 12.34 7.86 7.16
C ALA A 152 11.17 8.21 6.22
N GLY A 153 10.55 9.40 6.37
CA GLY A 153 9.48 9.89 5.52
C GLY A 153 8.07 9.47 5.93
N PHE A 154 7.87 8.98 7.17
CA PHE A 154 6.53 8.79 7.71
C PHE A 154 5.93 10.11 8.17
N PHE A 155 4.61 10.21 8.08
CA PHE A 155 3.89 11.41 8.54
C PHE A 155 4.13 11.67 10.03
N ASP A 156 4.06 10.62 10.86
CA ASP A 156 4.31 10.68 12.30
C ASP A 156 4.78 9.33 12.85
N GLN A 157 5.11 9.32 14.16
CA GLN A 157 5.52 8.12 14.88
C GLN A 157 4.41 7.06 14.93
N SER A 158 3.15 7.47 15.05
CA SER A 158 2.01 6.55 15.18
C SER A 158 1.76 5.80 13.89
N HIS A 159 1.82 6.51 12.75
CA HIS A 159 1.74 5.91 11.42
C HIS A 159 2.88 4.89 11.24
N MET A 160 4.13 5.28 11.50
CA MET A 160 5.26 4.36 11.42
C MET A 160 5.09 3.15 12.34
N ALA A 161 4.63 3.34 13.59
CA ALA A 161 4.47 2.25 14.55
C ALA A 161 3.40 1.23 14.12
N ARG A 162 2.29 1.67 13.51
CA ARG A 162 1.28 0.78 12.93
C ARG A 162 1.87 -0.06 11.80
N GLN A 163 2.52 0.58 10.82
CA GLN A 163 3.15 -0.10 9.69
C GLN A 163 4.26 -1.06 10.16
N PHE A 164 5.06 -0.64 11.15
CA PHE A 164 6.11 -1.47 11.73
C PHE A 164 5.55 -2.72 12.42
N THR A 165 4.49 -2.55 13.21
CA THR A 165 3.85 -3.67 13.91
C THR A 165 3.19 -4.64 12.92
N SER A 166 2.55 -4.12 11.87
CA SER A 166 1.99 -4.94 10.79
C SER A 166 3.08 -5.75 10.07
N ALA A 167 4.24 -5.14 9.79
CA ALA A 167 5.31 -5.78 9.03
C ALA A 167 6.15 -6.76 9.86
N TYR A 168 6.41 -6.43 11.13
CA TYR A 168 7.35 -7.19 12.00
C TYR A 168 6.68 -7.92 13.18
N GLY A 169 5.37 -7.78 13.36
CA GLY A 169 4.61 -8.44 14.42
C GLY A 169 4.85 -7.89 15.84
N VAL A 170 5.67 -6.84 15.99
CA VAL A 170 5.98 -6.23 17.29
C VAL A 170 6.15 -4.72 17.16
N PRO A 171 5.72 -3.92 18.16
CA PRO A 171 5.92 -2.47 18.15
C PRO A 171 7.41 -2.07 18.13
N PRO A 172 7.77 -0.91 17.53
CA PRO A 172 9.17 -0.45 17.42
C PRO A 172 9.92 -0.40 18.73
N ALA A 173 9.30 0.12 19.81
CA ALA A 173 9.91 0.22 21.12
C ALA A 173 10.25 -1.17 21.69
N ARG A 174 9.36 -2.13 21.57
CA ARG A 174 9.58 -3.52 22.04
C ARG A 174 10.65 -4.21 21.20
N TRP A 175 10.64 -3.99 19.89
CA TRP A 175 11.66 -4.52 18.98
C TRP A 175 13.05 -3.97 19.34
N LEU A 176 13.19 -2.64 19.53
CA LEU A 176 14.45 -2.00 19.88
C LEU A 176 14.99 -2.49 21.23
N LYS A 177 14.12 -2.66 22.24
CA LYS A 177 14.48 -3.20 23.55
C LYS A 177 15.06 -4.62 23.44
N ARG A 178 14.44 -5.47 22.61
CA ARG A 178 14.91 -6.85 22.41
C ARG A 178 16.30 -6.92 21.76
N ILE A 179 16.61 -6.00 20.85
CA ILE A 179 17.92 -5.99 20.18
C ILE A 179 19.02 -5.40 21.05
N LYS A 180 18.71 -4.35 21.85
CA LYS A 180 19.68 -3.70 22.74
C LYS A 180 19.97 -4.49 24.04
N GLN A 181 19.17 -5.51 24.34
CA GLN A 181 19.39 -6.44 25.47
C GLN A 181 19.56 -7.86 24.90
N PRO A 182 20.73 -8.21 24.34
CA PRO A 182 21.04 -9.61 24.05
C PRO A 182 21.02 -10.41 25.34
N ARG A 183 20.45 -11.63 25.31
CA ARG A 183 20.47 -12.59 26.42
C ARG A 183 21.90 -12.98 26.76
#